data_a79ac7e2edb1666b3be5155f903f08e2
#
_entry.id   a79ac7e2edb1666b3be5155f903f08e2
#
_cell.length_a   1.000
_cell.length_b   1.000
_cell.length_c   1.000
_cell.angle_alpha   90.00
_cell.angle_beta   90.00
_cell.angle_gamma   90.00
#
_symmetry.space_group_name_H-M   'P 1'
#
loop_
_entity.id
_entity.type
_entity.pdbx_description
1 polymer ?
#
loop_
_entity_poly.entity_id
_entity_poly.type
_entity_poly.pdbx_seq_one_letter_code
_entity_poly.pdbx_strand_id
1 'polypeptide(L)'
;MSSILFILKLCYNVILNLLPLFIKGYIMSIKIREALTFDDVLLVPKESDILPKDVNLENKLTKRITLKIPLISSPMDTITEHKMAIAMALCGGLGVIHKNMSLEAQAKEVELVKNFNELDSEENKASVDKNGKLLVAAAIGISDDRYKRIEKLIEAGADIIVIDTAHGHSQNVLKAIKEIKDLYSNIDVIAGNIATSDGAKALIDVGVDAIKIGIGAGSICTTRIIAGIGVPQLTAISDASQIAKKNNVGSIADGGIKYSGDIVKAFAIGADAIMAGGLFSSTYEAPGDVIIIDGKKYKPYRGMGSVGAMIQGSKDRYFQSEVINKSKFVPEGIEGVTEYKGHVADVIYQIIGGVRAGMGYVGAKNIGELQEKAEFVKITNQGLAESHVHDVKITSKAPNY
;
A
#
# COMPACT_ATOMS: atom_id res chain seq x y z
N MET A 1 -15.29 -64.46 -39.78
CA MET A 1 -15.58 -63.01 -40.00
C MET A 1 -16.31 -62.35 -38.82
N SER A 2 -17.16 -63.03 -38.03
CA SER A 2 -17.95 -62.43 -36.96
C SER A 2 -17.15 -62.00 -35.71
N SER A 3 -16.10 -62.75 -35.37
CA SER A 3 -15.28 -62.48 -34.15
C SER A 3 -14.39 -61.26 -34.27
N ILE A 4 -13.87 -60.94 -35.48
CA ILE A 4 -13.03 -59.77 -35.68
C ILE A 4 -13.85 -58.47 -35.65
N LEU A 5 -15.11 -58.53 -36.19
CA LEU A 5 -16.03 -57.40 -36.16
C LEU A 5 -16.47 -57.06 -34.75
N PHE A 6 -16.62 -58.10 -33.86
CA PHE A 6 -16.95 -57.94 -32.47
C PHE A 6 -15.82 -57.25 -31.67
N ILE A 7 -14.54 -57.69 -31.89
CA ILE A 7 -13.38 -57.12 -31.25
C ILE A 7 -13.19 -55.65 -31.70
N LEU A 8 -13.35 -55.34 -33.00
CA LEU A 8 -13.25 -53.98 -33.49
C LEU A 8 -14.34 -53.06 -32.92
N LYS A 9 -15.56 -53.58 -32.72
CA LYS A 9 -16.65 -52.82 -32.05
C LYS A 9 -16.38 -52.59 -30.58
N LEU A 10 -15.80 -53.52 -29.89
CA LEU A 10 -15.41 -53.40 -28.48
C LEU A 10 -14.30 -52.37 -28.29
N CYS A 11 -13.25 -52.43 -29.11
CA CYS A 11 -12.16 -51.45 -29.14
C CYS A 11 -12.67 -50.04 -29.47
N TYR A 12 -13.57 -49.90 -30.44
CA TYR A 12 -14.13 -48.61 -30.81
C TYR A 12 -14.97 -48.00 -29.70
N ASN A 13 -15.80 -48.78 -28.97
CA ASN A 13 -16.56 -48.31 -27.83
C ASN A 13 -15.68 -47.97 -26.61
N VAL A 14 -14.58 -48.69 -26.38
CA VAL A 14 -13.61 -48.38 -25.33
C VAL A 14 -12.88 -47.08 -25.64
N ILE A 15 -12.46 -46.86 -26.87
CA ILE A 15 -11.80 -45.64 -27.33
C ILE A 15 -12.77 -44.47 -27.24
N LEU A 16 -14.04 -44.58 -27.66
CA LEU A 16 -15.06 -43.54 -27.56
C LEU A 16 -15.43 -43.17 -26.11
N ASN A 17 -15.37 -44.13 -25.19
CA ASN A 17 -15.64 -43.86 -23.76
C ASN A 17 -14.42 -43.32 -23.00
N LEU A 18 -13.20 -43.60 -23.46
CA LEU A 18 -11.97 -43.06 -22.87
C LEU A 18 -11.54 -41.70 -23.46
N LEU A 19 -11.89 -41.41 -24.72
CA LEU A 19 -11.58 -40.13 -25.36
C LEU A 19 -12.13 -38.91 -24.60
N PRO A 20 -13.39 -38.91 -24.07
CA PRO A 20 -13.88 -37.79 -23.26
C PRO A 20 -13.16 -37.65 -21.90
N LEU A 21 -12.67 -38.76 -21.33
CA LEU A 21 -11.88 -38.76 -20.09
C LEU A 21 -10.46 -38.19 -20.31
N PHE A 22 -9.85 -38.48 -21.47
CA PHE A 22 -8.54 -37.92 -21.85
C PHE A 22 -8.64 -36.46 -22.27
N ILE A 23 -9.73 -36.05 -22.92
CA ILE A 23 -9.95 -34.65 -23.33
C ILE A 23 -10.36 -33.78 -22.11
N LYS A 24 -11.04 -34.32 -21.12
CA LYS A 24 -11.36 -33.60 -19.87
C LYS A 24 -10.14 -33.33 -18.96
N GLY A 25 -9.03 -34.06 -19.15
CA GLY A 25 -7.83 -33.95 -18.32
C GLY A 25 -6.81 -32.89 -18.75
N TYR A 26 -6.98 -32.22 -19.90
CA TYR A 26 -5.91 -31.35 -20.44
C TYR A 26 -6.41 -30.04 -21.13
N ILE A 27 -7.56 -29.53 -20.74
CA ILE A 27 -7.84 -28.11 -21.02
C ILE A 27 -7.47 -27.37 -19.75
N MET A 28 -6.21 -27.01 -19.59
CA MET A 28 -5.83 -25.93 -18.70
C MET A 28 -6.48 -24.67 -19.24
N SER A 29 -7.66 -24.31 -18.73
CA SER A 29 -8.26 -23.03 -19.02
C SER A 29 -7.45 -21.95 -18.28
N ILE A 30 -6.47 -21.38 -18.96
CA ILE A 30 -5.77 -20.20 -18.47
C ILE A 30 -6.81 -19.11 -18.31
N LYS A 31 -7.08 -18.71 -17.06
CA LYS A 31 -7.97 -17.58 -16.79
C LYS A 31 -7.17 -16.30 -16.96
N ILE A 32 -7.45 -15.57 -18.03
CA ILE A 32 -6.93 -14.21 -18.24
C ILE A 32 -8.11 -13.26 -18.02
N ARG A 33 -7.94 -12.30 -17.10
CA ARG A 33 -8.91 -11.23 -16.85
C ARG A 33 -8.28 -9.87 -17.12
N GLU A 34 -9.08 -8.90 -17.53
CA GLU A 34 -8.65 -7.51 -17.58
C GLU A 34 -8.44 -6.98 -16.16
N ALA A 35 -7.41 -6.16 -15.99
CA ALA A 35 -7.11 -5.47 -14.74
C ALA A 35 -6.64 -4.05 -15.02
N LEU A 36 -7.09 -3.09 -14.21
CA LEU A 36 -6.94 -1.66 -14.43
C LEU A 36 -6.09 -1.01 -13.33
N THR A 37 -5.34 0.02 -13.71
CA THR A 37 -4.66 0.93 -12.78
C THR A 37 -5.32 2.32 -12.81
N PHE A 38 -4.79 3.28 -12.05
CA PHE A 38 -5.35 4.63 -11.95
C PHE A 38 -5.35 5.37 -13.29
N ASP A 39 -4.35 5.15 -14.12
CA ASP A 39 -4.21 5.78 -15.43
C ASP A 39 -5.22 5.25 -16.46
N ASP A 40 -5.90 4.13 -16.21
CA ASP A 40 -6.86 3.51 -17.13
C ASP A 40 -8.29 4.07 -16.99
N VAL A 41 -8.56 4.87 -15.95
CA VAL A 41 -9.91 5.32 -15.62
C VAL A 41 -9.96 6.78 -15.20
N LEU A 42 -11.14 7.40 -15.36
CA LEU A 42 -11.50 8.68 -14.72
C LEU A 42 -12.80 8.51 -13.95
N LEU A 43 -13.00 9.38 -12.92
CA LEU A 43 -14.28 9.51 -12.23
C LEU A 43 -15.21 10.42 -13.03
N VAL A 44 -16.47 10.03 -13.13
CA VAL A 44 -17.53 10.83 -13.77
C VAL A 44 -17.96 11.93 -12.80
N PRO A 45 -17.94 13.21 -13.21
CA PRO A 45 -18.48 14.29 -12.38
C PRO A 45 -20.01 14.17 -12.25
N LYS A 46 -20.55 14.57 -11.10
CA LYS A 46 -21.98 14.51 -10.81
C LYS A 46 -22.47 15.87 -10.33
N GLU A 47 -23.80 16.07 -10.32
CA GLU A 47 -24.40 17.21 -9.66
C GLU A 47 -23.94 17.27 -8.20
N SER A 48 -23.53 18.46 -7.74
CA SER A 48 -22.92 18.63 -6.43
C SER A 48 -23.22 20.01 -5.84
N ASP A 49 -23.59 20.01 -4.57
CA ASP A 49 -23.65 21.18 -3.69
C ASP A 49 -22.48 21.23 -2.68
N ILE A 50 -21.50 20.32 -2.83
CA ILE A 50 -20.37 20.14 -1.91
C ILE A 50 -19.18 20.96 -2.36
N LEU A 51 -18.76 21.91 -1.54
CA LEU A 51 -17.51 22.66 -1.75
C LEU A 51 -16.32 21.89 -1.13
N PRO A 52 -15.09 22.04 -1.65
CA PRO A 52 -13.91 21.37 -1.10
C PRO A 52 -13.71 21.59 0.41
N LYS A 53 -14.09 22.76 0.94
CA LYS A 53 -14.00 23.07 2.38
C LYS A 53 -14.96 22.26 3.26
N ASP A 54 -16.06 21.75 2.67
CA ASP A 54 -17.11 21.02 3.39
C ASP A 54 -16.84 19.52 3.45
N VAL A 55 -15.78 19.05 2.77
CA VAL A 55 -15.37 17.65 2.74
C VAL A 55 -14.67 17.26 4.03
N ASN A 56 -15.18 16.24 4.71
CA ASN A 56 -14.54 15.59 5.84
C ASN A 56 -13.77 14.34 5.37
N LEU A 57 -12.46 14.32 5.63
CA LEU A 57 -11.57 13.20 5.29
C LEU A 57 -11.32 12.27 6.47
N GLU A 58 -11.82 12.58 7.66
CA GLU A 58 -11.68 11.69 8.81
C GLU A 58 -12.23 10.31 8.48
N ASN A 59 -11.38 9.27 8.65
CA ASN A 59 -11.78 7.91 8.34
C ASN A 59 -11.18 6.90 9.32
N LYS A 60 -11.90 5.81 9.51
CA LYS A 60 -11.54 4.73 10.40
C LYS A 60 -10.52 3.80 9.72
N LEU A 61 -9.34 3.67 10.31
CA LEU A 61 -8.29 2.77 9.82
C LEU A 61 -8.43 1.35 10.39
N THR A 62 -8.71 1.27 11.70
CA THR A 62 -8.95 0.01 12.41
C THR A 62 -10.16 0.18 13.34
N LYS A 63 -10.52 -0.81 14.12
CA LYS A 63 -11.60 -0.66 15.11
C LYS A 63 -11.29 0.37 16.18
N ARG A 64 -9.99 0.61 16.46
CA ARG A 64 -9.51 1.49 17.54
C ARG A 64 -8.93 2.81 17.04
N ILE A 65 -8.46 2.86 15.80
CA ILE A 65 -7.74 4.01 15.24
C ILE A 65 -8.56 4.69 14.15
N THR A 66 -8.71 5.98 14.30
CA THR A 66 -9.29 6.89 13.30
C THR A 66 -8.25 7.94 12.94
N LEU A 67 -8.05 8.19 11.66
CA LEU A 67 -7.14 9.23 11.16
C LEU A 67 -7.94 10.44 10.71
N LYS A 68 -7.47 11.64 11.04
CA LYS A 68 -8.05 12.90 10.56
C LYS A 68 -7.90 13.07 9.06
N ILE A 69 -6.77 12.56 8.52
CA ILE A 69 -6.47 12.46 7.10
C ILE A 69 -5.95 11.04 6.88
N PRO A 70 -6.60 10.20 6.07
CA PRO A 70 -6.21 8.80 5.90
C PRO A 70 -5.03 8.64 4.94
N LEU A 71 -3.94 9.37 5.21
CA LEU A 71 -2.66 9.29 4.54
C LEU A 71 -1.61 8.69 5.48
N ILE A 72 -0.84 7.73 4.98
CA ILE A 72 0.16 6.97 5.73
C ILE A 72 1.49 7.01 4.99
N SER A 73 2.59 7.35 5.67
CA SER A 73 3.92 7.24 5.08
C SER A 73 4.47 5.82 5.21
N SER A 74 5.04 5.31 4.09
CA SER A 74 5.48 3.92 3.97
C SER A 74 6.66 3.57 4.86
N PRO A 75 6.77 2.33 5.37
CA PRO A 75 7.87 1.85 6.22
C PRO A 75 9.14 1.56 5.40
N MET A 76 9.73 2.60 4.85
CA MET A 76 10.93 2.51 4.01
C MET A 76 12.04 3.38 4.61
N ASP A 77 13.28 2.90 4.52
CA ASP A 77 14.45 3.54 5.14
C ASP A 77 14.87 4.88 4.51
N THR A 78 14.22 5.28 3.43
CA THR A 78 14.31 6.60 2.80
C THR A 78 13.02 7.40 2.91
N ILE A 79 12.06 6.98 3.75
CA ILE A 79 10.77 7.65 3.89
C ILE A 79 10.44 7.97 5.35
N THR A 80 10.37 6.95 6.25
CA THR A 80 9.75 7.15 7.56
C THR A 80 10.66 6.74 8.72
N GLU A 81 11.22 7.76 9.35
CA GLU A 81 11.76 7.77 10.70
C GLU A 81 10.96 8.78 11.54
N HIS A 82 11.37 9.10 12.78
CA HIS A 82 10.63 9.95 13.71
C HIS A 82 10.22 11.31 13.11
N LYS A 83 11.09 11.99 12.37
CA LYS A 83 10.77 13.32 11.78
C LYS A 83 9.56 13.25 10.86
N MET A 84 9.56 12.27 9.95
CA MET A 84 8.43 12.05 9.05
C MET A 84 7.19 11.60 9.83
N ALA A 85 7.32 10.69 10.80
CA ALA A 85 6.20 10.20 11.58
C ALA A 85 5.54 11.31 12.42
N ILE A 86 6.33 12.20 13.04
CA ILE A 86 5.83 13.37 13.75
C ILE A 86 5.06 14.29 12.78
N ALA A 87 5.67 14.67 11.67
CA ALA A 87 5.04 15.58 10.71
C ALA A 87 3.75 14.99 10.09
N MET A 88 3.74 13.69 9.78
CA MET A 88 2.53 13.00 9.33
C MET A 88 1.42 13.05 10.37
N ALA A 89 1.73 12.73 11.64
CA ALA A 89 0.74 12.75 12.72
C ALA A 89 0.24 14.16 13.02
N LEU A 90 1.10 15.19 13.00
CA LEU A 90 0.69 16.60 13.14
C LEU A 90 -0.26 17.04 12.02
N CYS A 91 -0.06 16.54 10.81
CA CYS A 91 -0.99 16.79 9.68
C CYS A 91 -2.28 15.96 9.76
N GLY A 92 -2.43 15.07 10.75
CA GLY A 92 -3.61 14.22 10.90
C GLY A 92 -3.52 12.86 10.22
N GLY A 93 -2.36 12.51 9.66
CA GLY A 93 -2.04 11.21 9.08
C GLY A 93 -1.36 10.26 10.06
N LEU A 94 -0.56 9.32 9.53
CA LEU A 94 0.17 8.32 10.30
C LEU A 94 1.53 8.03 9.66
N GLY A 95 2.59 7.96 10.46
CA GLY A 95 3.90 7.45 10.03
C GLY A 95 4.11 6.01 10.45
N VAL A 96 4.69 5.19 9.56
CA VAL A 96 5.10 3.81 9.88
C VAL A 96 6.62 3.75 9.92
N ILE A 97 7.21 3.66 11.11
CA ILE A 97 8.66 3.55 11.29
C ILE A 97 9.15 2.24 10.66
N HIS A 98 10.17 2.34 9.79
CA HIS A 98 10.72 1.17 9.10
C HIS A 98 11.53 0.27 10.03
N LYS A 99 11.65 -1.03 9.66
CA LYS A 99 12.42 -2.02 10.44
C LYS A 99 13.87 -2.20 10.00
N ASN A 100 14.33 -1.48 8.98
CA ASN A 100 15.68 -1.64 8.41
C ASN A 100 16.76 -0.99 9.30
N MET A 101 16.71 -1.28 10.57
CA MET A 101 17.60 -0.83 11.64
C MET A 101 17.57 -1.80 12.82
N SER A 102 18.47 -1.61 13.81
CA SER A 102 18.43 -2.45 15.01
C SER A 102 17.11 -2.26 15.77
N LEU A 103 16.79 -3.22 16.60
CA LEU A 103 15.60 -3.23 17.44
C LEU A 103 15.57 -2.01 18.38
N GLU A 104 16.71 -1.69 19.00
CA GLU A 104 16.88 -0.55 19.91
C GLU A 104 16.73 0.79 19.16
N ALA A 105 17.29 0.88 17.96
CA ALA A 105 17.16 2.08 17.13
C ALA A 105 15.69 2.31 16.71
N GLN A 106 14.97 1.27 16.30
CA GLN A 106 13.57 1.38 15.92
C GLN A 106 12.67 1.77 17.11
N ALA A 107 12.89 1.17 18.27
CA ALA A 107 12.18 1.55 19.50
C ALA A 107 12.45 3.02 19.86
N LYS A 108 13.70 3.48 19.69
CA LYS A 108 14.07 4.88 19.92
C LYS A 108 13.35 5.84 18.98
N GLU A 109 13.20 5.49 17.71
CA GLU A 109 12.42 6.27 16.73
C GLU A 109 10.95 6.40 17.18
N VAL A 110 10.33 5.33 17.69
CA VAL A 110 8.97 5.36 18.24
C VAL A 110 8.89 6.25 19.47
N GLU A 111 9.84 6.12 20.43
CA GLU A 111 9.90 6.97 21.63
C GLU A 111 9.99 8.46 21.28
N LEU A 112 10.77 8.84 20.26
CA LEU A 112 10.90 10.23 19.84
C LEU A 112 9.56 10.80 19.35
N VAL A 113 8.74 10.01 18.66
CA VAL A 113 7.40 10.43 18.27
C VAL A 113 6.49 10.55 19.49
N LYS A 114 6.48 9.56 20.39
CA LYS A 114 5.58 9.56 21.56
C LYS A 114 5.94 10.62 22.60
N ASN A 115 7.18 11.07 22.62
CA ASN A 115 7.65 12.12 23.53
C ASN A 115 7.64 13.52 22.90
N PHE A 116 7.14 13.67 21.68
CA PHE A 116 6.94 14.96 21.07
C PHE A 116 5.80 15.71 21.80
N ASN A 117 6.08 16.91 22.31
CA ASN A 117 5.16 17.67 23.18
C ASN A 117 4.77 19.05 22.61
N GLU A 118 5.29 19.42 21.43
CA GLU A 118 4.99 20.71 20.78
C GLU A 118 3.70 20.61 19.96
N LEU A 119 2.58 20.24 20.61
CA LEU A 119 1.26 20.24 19.97
C LEU A 119 0.65 21.64 20.07
N ASP A 120 0.37 22.22 18.92
CA ASP A 120 -0.40 23.46 18.86
C ASP A 120 -1.85 23.17 19.26
N SER A 121 -2.28 23.75 20.37
CA SER A 121 -3.59 23.48 20.99
C SER A 121 -4.77 24.08 20.21
N GLU A 122 -4.51 24.98 19.27
CA GLU A 122 -5.58 25.72 18.59
C GLU A 122 -6.22 24.98 17.40
N GLU A 123 -5.58 23.99 16.79
CA GLU A 123 -6.08 23.39 15.57
C GLU A 123 -6.49 21.92 15.62
N ASN A 124 -6.50 21.20 16.70
CA ASN A 124 -6.97 19.79 16.85
C ASN A 124 -6.90 18.92 15.57
N LYS A 125 -5.87 19.14 14.73
CA LYS A 125 -5.68 18.44 13.45
C LYS A 125 -4.86 17.17 13.59
N ALA A 126 -4.04 17.07 14.65
CA ALA A 126 -3.13 15.95 14.83
C ALA A 126 -3.88 14.62 15.07
N SER A 127 -3.30 13.54 14.56
CA SER A 127 -3.70 12.18 14.93
C SER A 127 -3.04 11.82 16.25
N VAL A 128 -3.83 11.67 17.31
CA VAL A 128 -3.37 11.40 18.67
C VAL A 128 -4.06 10.18 19.26
N ASP A 129 -3.39 9.54 20.22
CA ASP A 129 -3.96 8.48 21.05
C ASP A 129 -4.87 9.04 22.16
N LYS A 130 -5.46 8.16 22.95
CA LYS A 130 -6.33 8.52 24.08
C LYS A 130 -5.67 9.38 25.16
N ASN A 131 -4.34 9.45 25.18
CA ASN A 131 -3.55 10.24 26.13
C ASN A 131 -3.08 11.57 25.51
N GLY A 132 -3.50 11.90 24.30
CA GLY A 132 -3.10 13.10 23.57
C GLY A 132 -1.71 13.04 22.96
N LYS A 133 -1.06 11.86 22.90
CA LYS A 133 0.25 11.67 22.25
C LYS A 133 0.07 11.32 20.78
N LEU A 134 1.00 11.78 19.93
CA LEU A 134 0.98 11.49 18.49
C LEU A 134 0.88 9.99 18.20
N LEU A 135 0.05 9.62 17.25
CA LEU A 135 -0.04 8.25 16.74
C LEU A 135 1.20 7.88 15.95
N VAL A 136 1.71 6.68 16.19
CA VAL A 136 2.83 6.10 15.44
C VAL A 136 2.65 4.61 15.24
N ALA A 137 2.93 4.13 14.04
CA ALA A 137 3.01 2.71 13.71
C ALA A 137 4.47 2.29 13.52
N ALA A 138 4.76 1.01 13.72
CA ALA A 138 6.08 0.46 13.47
C ALA A 138 6.00 -0.84 12.68
N ALA A 139 6.87 -0.96 11.66
CA ALA A 139 6.91 -2.14 10.79
C ALA A 139 7.78 -3.24 11.41
N ILE A 140 7.36 -4.47 11.20
CA ILE A 140 8.12 -5.69 11.50
C ILE A 140 8.11 -6.65 10.32
N GLY A 141 9.04 -7.60 10.31
CA GLY A 141 9.01 -8.79 9.46
C GLY A 141 8.48 -10.00 10.22
N ILE A 142 8.73 -11.18 9.64
CA ILE A 142 8.37 -12.48 10.23
C ILE A 142 9.61 -13.26 10.72
N SER A 143 10.77 -12.59 10.85
CA SER A 143 12.03 -13.15 11.34
C SER A 143 11.92 -13.60 12.81
N ASP A 144 12.89 -14.37 13.28
CA ASP A 144 12.88 -14.98 14.63
C ASP A 144 12.90 -13.94 15.77
N ASP A 145 13.41 -12.72 15.51
CA ASP A 145 13.45 -11.62 16.47
C ASP A 145 12.11 -10.89 16.64
N ARG A 146 11.06 -11.25 15.85
CA ARG A 146 9.78 -10.54 15.78
C ARG A 146 9.12 -10.30 17.15
N TYR A 147 9.14 -11.27 18.04
CA TYR A 147 8.50 -11.13 19.36
C TYR A 147 9.23 -10.10 20.22
N LYS A 148 10.57 -10.20 20.31
CA LYS A 148 11.38 -9.22 21.05
C LYS A 148 11.21 -7.81 20.48
N ARG A 149 11.09 -7.72 19.15
CA ARG A 149 10.88 -6.45 18.47
C ARG A 149 9.51 -5.86 18.79
N ILE A 150 8.44 -6.68 18.76
CA ILE A 150 7.08 -6.24 19.13
C ILE A 150 7.05 -5.75 20.58
N GLU A 151 7.61 -6.51 21.52
CA GLU A 151 7.66 -6.13 22.94
C GLU A 151 8.30 -4.76 23.13
N LYS A 152 9.48 -4.55 22.55
CA LYS A 152 10.17 -3.25 22.64
C LYS A 152 9.42 -2.10 21.96
N LEU A 153 8.76 -2.37 20.83
CA LEU A 153 7.96 -1.36 20.14
C LEU A 153 6.70 -0.98 20.94
N ILE A 154 6.07 -1.95 21.60
CA ILE A 154 4.96 -1.69 22.54
C ILE A 154 5.42 -0.91 23.76
N GLU A 155 6.55 -1.28 24.35
CA GLU A 155 7.17 -0.55 25.48
C GLU A 155 7.50 0.89 25.11
N ALA A 156 7.97 1.12 23.87
CA ALA A 156 8.24 2.45 23.32
C ALA A 156 6.97 3.25 23.02
N GLY A 157 5.78 2.60 23.01
CA GLY A 157 4.48 3.22 22.83
C GLY A 157 3.91 3.15 21.39
N ALA A 158 4.36 2.24 20.55
CA ALA A 158 3.75 2.04 19.23
C ALA A 158 2.25 1.73 19.35
N ASP A 159 1.43 2.42 18.56
CA ASP A 159 -0.02 2.24 18.57
C ASP A 159 -0.48 1.10 17.63
N ILE A 160 0.31 0.82 16.60
CA ILE A 160 0.02 -0.17 15.58
C ILE A 160 1.30 -0.91 15.20
N ILE A 161 1.21 -2.23 15.05
CA ILE A 161 2.27 -3.06 14.43
C ILE A 161 1.90 -3.33 12.97
N VAL A 162 2.83 -3.08 12.05
CA VAL A 162 2.64 -3.33 10.62
C VAL A 162 3.52 -4.51 10.20
N ILE A 163 2.91 -5.65 9.88
CA ILE A 163 3.61 -6.81 9.32
C ILE A 163 3.77 -6.58 7.83
N ASP A 164 5.00 -6.17 7.43
CA ASP A 164 5.30 -5.71 6.10
C ASP A 164 6.13 -6.73 5.32
N THR A 165 5.50 -7.43 4.38
CA THR A 165 6.10 -8.49 3.55
C THR A 165 5.83 -8.27 2.06
N ALA A 166 6.65 -8.85 1.19
CA ALA A 166 6.43 -8.79 -0.26
C ALA A 166 5.20 -9.61 -0.69
N HIS A 167 4.84 -10.65 0.08
CA HIS A 167 3.71 -11.53 -0.20
C HIS A 167 3.01 -11.96 1.10
N GLY A 168 2.00 -11.19 1.51
CA GLY A 168 1.24 -11.41 2.74
C GLY A 168 0.39 -12.68 2.75
N HIS A 169 0.04 -13.24 1.57
CA HIS A 169 -0.73 -14.48 1.44
C HIS A 169 0.14 -15.76 1.54
N SER A 170 1.36 -15.67 2.06
CA SER A 170 2.23 -16.81 2.32
C SER A 170 1.83 -17.50 3.63
N GLN A 171 1.88 -18.86 3.67
CA GLN A 171 1.53 -19.64 4.87
C GLN A 171 2.35 -19.24 6.11
N ASN A 172 3.64 -18.97 5.93
CA ASN A 172 4.51 -18.53 7.02
C ASN A 172 4.10 -17.17 7.58
N VAL A 173 3.66 -16.27 6.70
CA VAL A 173 3.14 -14.94 7.11
C VAL A 173 1.83 -15.10 7.86
N LEU A 174 0.88 -15.88 7.34
CA LEU A 174 -0.41 -16.12 7.98
C LEU A 174 -0.24 -16.74 9.38
N LYS A 175 0.66 -17.74 9.50
CA LYS A 175 0.98 -18.36 10.80
C LYS A 175 1.57 -17.34 11.77
N ALA A 176 2.55 -16.52 11.34
CA ALA A 176 3.17 -15.50 12.18
C ALA A 176 2.15 -14.45 12.64
N ILE A 177 1.24 -14.00 11.78
CA ILE A 177 0.17 -13.06 12.12
C ILE A 177 -0.73 -13.65 13.20
N LYS A 178 -1.18 -14.91 13.01
CA LYS A 178 -2.04 -15.56 13.99
C LYS A 178 -1.38 -15.65 15.36
N GLU A 179 -0.12 -16.09 15.43
CA GLU A 179 0.67 -16.15 16.67
C GLU A 179 0.79 -14.77 17.33
N ILE A 180 1.05 -13.71 16.56
CA ILE A 180 1.14 -12.34 17.06
C ILE A 180 -0.20 -11.87 17.62
N LYS A 181 -1.30 -12.12 16.91
CA LYS A 181 -2.64 -11.72 17.37
C LYS A 181 -3.08 -12.48 18.62
N ASP A 182 -2.70 -13.76 18.74
CA ASP A 182 -2.99 -14.58 19.92
C ASP A 182 -2.19 -14.08 21.15
N LEU A 183 -0.95 -13.60 20.98
CA LEU A 183 -0.08 -13.12 22.06
C LEU A 183 -0.32 -11.65 22.43
N TYR A 184 -0.63 -10.80 21.46
CA TYR A 184 -0.72 -9.34 21.64
C TYR A 184 -2.09 -8.80 21.24
N SER A 185 -3.15 -9.23 21.92
CA SER A 185 -4.55 -8.87 21.59
C SER A 185 -4.87 -7.38 21.76
N ASN A 186 -4.04 -6.64 22.49
CA ASN A 186 -4.27 -5.22 22.83
C ASN A 186 -3.67 -4.24 21.82
N ILE A 187 -2.91 -4.71 20.82
CA ILE A 187 -2.38 -3.85 19.77
C ILE A 187 -3.04 -4.15 18.43
N ASP A 188 -3.24 -3.11 17.62
CA ASP A 188 -3.73 -3.28 16.27
C ASP A 188 -2.63 -3.79 15.34
N VAL A 189 -2.98 -4.74 14.48
CA VAL A 189 -2.07 -5.34 13.51
C VAL A 189 -2.56 -5.06 12.09
N ILE A 190 -1.75 -4.36 11.33
CA ILE A 190 -1.90 -4.20 9.88
C ILE A 190 -0.98 -5.22 9.21
N ALA A 191 -1.46 -5.92 8.17
CA ALA A 191 -0.60 -6.85 7.45
C ALA A 191 -0.78 -6.76 5.93
N GLY A 192 0.28 -7.09 5.21
CA GLY A 192 0.35 -7.15 3.75
C GLY A 192 1.77 -7.52 3.25
N ASN A 193 2.00 -7.44 1.92
CA ASN A 193 1.04 -6.93 0.94
C ASN A 193 0.28 -8.07 0.27
N ILE A 194 -0.93 -7.78 -0.10
CA ILE A 194 -1.78 -8.68 -0.90
C ILE A 194 -2.34 -7.91 -2.11
N ALA A 195 -2.90 -8.62 -3.08
CA ALA A 195 -3.48 -8.01 -4.27
C ALA A 195 -4.73 -8.74 -4.78
N THR A 196 -5.32 -9.64 -3.98
CA THR A 196 -6.45 -10.49 -4.38
C THR A 196 -7.48 -10.62 -3.25
N SER A 197 -8.71 -10.96 -3.62
CA SER A 197 -9.78 -11.28 -2.66
C SER A 197 -9.40 -12.44 -1.73
N ASP A 198 -8.76 -13.50 -2.27
CA ASP A 198 -8.35 -14.65 -1.47
C ASP A 198 -7.26 -14.27 -0.45
N GLY A 199 -6.29 -13.41 -0.85
CA GLY A 199 -5.29 -12.86 0.05
C GLY A 199 -5.90 -12.00 1.15
N ALA A 200 -6.89 -11.17 0.82
CA ALA A 200 -7.63 -10.37 1.79
C ALA A 200 -8.36 -11.27 2.79
N LYS A 201 -9.10 -12.27 2.29
CA LYS A 201 -9.79 -13.23 3.15
C LYS A 201 -8.83 -13.95 4.09
N ALA A 202 -7.71 -14.46 3.58
CA ALA A 202 -6.74 -15.20 4.37
C ALA A 202 -6.14 -14.35 5.52
N LEU A 203 -5.82 -13.08 5.27
CA LEU A 203 -5.34 -12.16 6.31
C LEU A 203 -6.43 -11.86 7.36
N ILE A 204 -7.67 -11.66 6.92
CA ILE A 204 -8.81 -11.40 7.80
C ILE A 204 -9.12 -12.61 8.69
N ASP A 205 -9.07 -13.82 8.13
CA ASP A 205 -9.33 -15.07 8.86
C ASP A 205 -8.31 -15.31 9.99
N VAL A 206 -7.09 -14.76 9.90
CA VAL A 206 -6.07 -14.82 10.96
C VAL A 206 -6.11 -13.61 11.91
N GLY A 207 -7.09 -12.71 11.77
CA GLY A 207 -7.44 -11.69 12.76
C GLY A 207 -6.74 -10.34 12.63
N VAL A 208 -6.30 -9.93 11.44
CA VAL A 208 -5.74 -8.58 11.24
C VAL A 208 -6.79 -7.48 11.43
N ASP A 209 -6.36 -6.30 11.85
CA ASP A 209 -7.22 -5.13 12.05
C ASP A 209 -7.34 -4.26 10.80
N ALA A 210 -6.34 -4.33 9.90
CA ALA A 210 -6.41 -3.77 8.54
C ALA A 210 -5.50 -4.55 7.58
N ILE A 211 -5.85 -4.52 6.28
CA ILE A 211 -5.08 -5.15 5.21
C ILE A 211 -4.36 -4.11 4.36
N LYS A 212 -3.16 -4.43 3.88
CA LYS A 212 -2.36 -3.57 3.02
C LYS A 212 -2.27 -4.15 1.60
N ILE A 213 -2.73 -3.37 0.60
CA ILE A 213 -3.04 -3.83 -0.75
C ILE A 213 -2.07 -3.20 -1.74
N GLY A 214 -1.32 -4.02 -2.48
CA GLY A 214 -0.43 -3.58 -3.54
C GLY A 214 0.79 -4.48 -3.70
N ILE A 215 0.92 -5.17 -4.84
CA ILE A 215 2.08 -5.96 -5.22
C ILE A 215 2.62 -5.44 -6.54
N GLY A 216 3.87 -4.98 -6.51
CA GLY A 216 4.55 -4.46 -7.70
C GLY A 216 4.05 -3.08 -8.19
N ALA A 217 3.26 -2.35 -7.40
CA ALA A 217 2.69 -1.05 -7.78
C ALA A 217 3.62 0.15 -7.51
N GLY A 218 4.61 0.02 -6.63
CA GLY A 218 5.52 1.11 -6.26
C GLY A 218 6.41 1.55 -7.42
N SER A 219 6.73 2.86 -7.48
CA SER A 219 7.52 3.47 -8.58
C SER A 219 8.95 2.93 -8.71
N ILE A 220 9.52 2.42 -7.62
CA ILE A 220 10.87 1.85 -7.54
C ILE A 220 10.84 0.32 -7.35
N CYS A 221 9.65 -0.30 -7.45
CA CYS A 221 9.47 -1.75 -7.37
C CYS A 221 9.64 -2.39 -8.75
N THR A 222 10.44 -3.45 -8.83
CA THR A 222 10.64 -4.20 -10.06
C THR A 222 10.06 -5.62 -10.01
N THR A 223 9.30 -5.99 -8.98
CA THR A 223 8.69 -7.31 -8.81
C THR A 223 7.94 -7.78 -10.06
N ARG A 224 7.18 -6.90 -10.73
CA ARG A 224 6.45 -7.26 -11.94
C ARG A 224 7.36 -7.66 -13.11
N ILE A 225 8.55 -7.08 -13.19
CA ILE A 225 9.52 -7.38 -14.27
C ILE A 225 10.39 -8.57 -13.88
N ILE A 226 10.85 -8.63 -12.63
CA ILE A 226 11.80 -9.66 -12.18
C ILE A 226 11.09 -11.00 -11.91
N ALA A 227 9.96 -10.96 -11.23
CA ALA A 227 9.20 -12.14 -10.84
C ALA A 227 7.97 -12.41 -11.73
N GLY A 228 7.54 -11.46 -12.57
CA GLY A 228 6.33 -11.56 -13.37
C GLY A 228 5.04 -11.52 -12.55
N ILE A 229 5.10 -11.04 -11.30
CA ILE A 229 3.98 -11.07 -10.35
C ILE A 229 3.47 -9.67 -10.06
N GLY A 230 2.14 -9.53 -10.04
CA GLY A 230 1.48 -8.28 -9.67
C GLY A 230 0.03 -8.23 -10.16
N VAL A 231 -0.72 -7.28 -9.61
CA VAL A 231 -2.07 -6.92 -10.09
C VAL A 231 -2.11 -5.40 -10.25
N PRO A 232 -2.63 -4.85 -11.35
CA PRO A 232 -2.87 -3.42 -11.50
C PRO A 232 -3.67 -2.87 -10.32
N GLN A 233 -3.24 -1.70 -9.80
CA GLN A 233 -3.55 -1.29 -8.43
C GLN A 233 -5.06 -1.03 -8.20
N LEU A 234 -5.76 -0.43 -9.15
CA LEU A 234 -7.19 -0.16 -9.01
C LEU A 234 -7.99 -1.47 -8.85
N THR A 235 -7.68 -2.48 -9.67
CA THR A 235 -8.29 -3.81 -9.57
C THR A 235 -7.92 -4.51 -8.26
N ALA A 236 -6.66 -4.43 -7.83
CA ALA A 236 -6.22 -5.02 -6.56
C ALA A 236 -7.00 -4.42 -5.37
N ILE A 237 -7.18 -3.08 -5.36
CA ILE A 237 -7.95 -2.40 -4.32
C ILE A 237 -9.41 -2.85 -4.38
N SER A 238 -10.05 -2.83 -5.54
CA SER A 238 -11.44 -3.27 -5.72
C SER A 238 -11.68 -4.66 -5.17
N ASP A 239 -10.84 -5.62 -5.57
CA ASP A 239 -10.98 -7.03 -5.18
C ASP A 239 -10.83 -7.23 -3.66
N ALA A 240 -9.81 -6.61 -3.06
CA ALA A 240 -9.48 -6.84 -1.67
C ALA A 240 -10.34 -6.02 -0.69
N SER A 241 -10.65 -4.75 -1.02
CA SER A 241 -11.44 -3.87 -0.16
C SER A 241 -12.89 -4.33 0.00
N GLN A 242 -13.46 -4.97 -1.02
CA GLN A 242 -14.81 -5.56 -0.91
C GLN A 242 -14.88 -6.64 0.17
N ILE A 243 -13.81 -7.45 0.30
CA ILE A 243 -13.72 -8.47 1.35
C ILE A 243 -13.50 -7.81 2.72
N ALA A 244 -12.62 -6.81 2.79
CA ALA A 244 -12.36 -6.05 4.01
C ALA A 244 -13.63 -5.36 4.55
N LYS A 245 -14.38 -4.67 3.69
CA LYS A 245 -15.63 -3.98 4.02
C LYS A 245 -16.69 -4.94 4.59
N LYS A 246 -16.87 -6.11 3.97
CA LYS A 246 -17.81 -7.15 4.44
C LYS A 246 -17.47 -7.68 5.84
N ASN A 247 -16.21 -7.58 6.25
CA ASN A 247 -15.71 -8.08 7.53
C ASN A 247 -15.40 -6.98 8.56
N ASN A 248 -15.71 -5.72 8.26
CA ASN A 248 -15.37 -4.58 9.13
C ASN A 248 -13.86 -4.46 9.43
N VAL A 249 -13.01 -4.73 8.45
CA VAL A 249 -11.56 -4.63 8.50
C VAL A 249 -11.12 -3.49 7.59
N GLY A 250 -10.18 -2.64 8.03
CA GLY A 250 -9.69 -1.53 7.24
C GLY A 250 -8.87 -1.97 6.03
N SER A 251 -8.87 -1.17 4.97
CA SER A 251 -8.15 -1.42 3.73
C SER A 251 -7.24 -0.25 3.36
N ILE A 252 -5.96 -0.53 3.10
CA ILE A 252 -4.94 0.46 2.78
C ILE A 252 -4.44 0.22 1.36
N ALA A 253 -4.61 1.20 0.48
CA ALA A 253 -4.01 1.18 -0.85
C ALA A 253 -2.53 1.59 -0.75
N ASP A 254 -1.61 0.66 -1.04
CA ASP A 254 -0.17 0.86 -0.91
C ASP A 254 0.53 0.78 -2.27
N GLY A 255 1.07 1.91 -2.73
CA GLY A 255 1.82 2.05 -3.96
C GLY A 255 0.99 2.42 -5.20
N GLY A 256 1.69 2.88 -6.25
CA GLY A 256 1.10 3.30 -7.52
C GLY A 256 0.49 4.71 -7.52
N ILE A 257 0.50 5.41 -6.40
CA ILE A 257 -0.07 6.75 -6.22
C ILE A 257 0.96 7.80 -6.64
N LYS A 258 0.60 8.63 -7.61
CA LYS A 258 1.44 9.72 -8.15
C LYS A 258 0.82 11.10 -7.87
N TYR A 259 -0.49 11.21 -7.96
CA TYR A 259 -1.25 12.46 -7.88
C TYR A 259 -2.41 12.34 -6.89
N SER A 260 -2.96 13.49 -6.47
CA SER A 260 -4.17 13.55 -5.65
C SER A 260 -5.38 12.87 -6.32
N GLY A 261 -5.47 12.93 -7.66
CA GLY A 261 -6.51 12.23 -8.42
C GLY A 261 -6.46 10.70 -8.26
N ASP A 262 -5.26 10.12 -8.11
CA ASP A 262 -5.13 8.67 -7.84
C ASP A 262 -5.68 8.31 -6.47
N ILE A 263 -5.50 9.21 -5.48
CA ILE A 263 -6.03 9.05 -4.12
C ILE A 263 -7.56 9.06 -4.15
N VAL A 264 -8.16 10.01 -4.89
CA VAL A 264 -9.63 10.05 -5.05
C VAL A 264 -10.15 8.77 -5.66
N LYS A 265 -9.49 8.27 -6.73
CA LYS A 265 -9.84 6.99 -7.39
C LYS A 265 -9.68 5.80 -6.43
N ALA A 266 -8.61 5.77 -5.61
CA ALA A 266 -8.38 4.70 -4.64
C ALA A 266 -9.45 4.68 -3.54
N PHE A 267 -9.84 5.85 -3.00
CA PHE A 267 -10.96 5.93 -2.06
C PHE A 267 -12.28 5.53 -2.72
N ALA A 268 -12.56 6.05 -3.91
CA ALA A 268 -13.79 5.77 -4.65
C ALA A 268 -13.99 4.26 -4.93
N ILE A 269 -12.91 3.51 -5.19
CA ILE A 269 -12.97 2.07 -5.46
C ILE A 269 -12.98 1.21 -4.20
N GLY A 270 -12.81 1.81 -2.99
CA GLY A 270 -13.03 1.11 -1.73
C GLY A 270 -11.89 1.15 -0.71
N ALA A 271 -10.77 1.86 -0.96
CA ALA A 271 -9.73 2.01 0.05
C ALA A 271 -10.21 2.91 1.21
N ASP A 272 -9.83 2.57 2.45
CA ASP A 272 -10.11 3.38 3.64
C ASP A 272 -8.95 4.34 3.97
N ALA A 273 -7.73 3.97 3.58
CA ALA A 273 -6.54 4.80 3.73
C ALA A 273 -5.55 4.56 2.58
N ILE A 274 -4.61 5.49 2.44
CA ILE A 274 -3.58 5.48 1.41
C ILE A 274 -2.21 5.40 2.08
N MET A 275 -1.38 4.45 1.68
CA MET A 275 0.03 4.43 2.02
C MET A 275 0.86 4.84 0.79
N ALA A 276 1.78 5.78 0.98
CA ALA A 276 2.63 6.27 -0.09
C ALA A 276 4.08 6.41 0.34
N GLY A 277 4.99 6.05 -0.57
CA GLY A 277 6.43 6.31 -0.44
C GLY A 277 6.86 7.48 -1.31
N GLY A 278 6.68 7.37 -2.63
CA GLY A 278 7.16 8.35 -3.60
C GLY A 278 6.66 9.78 -3.39
N LEU A 279 5.42 9.96 -2.90
CA LEU A 279 4.87 11.28 -2.60
C LEU A 279 5.64 12.00 -1.48
N PHE A 280 6.19 11.26 -0.51
CA PHE A 280 6.83 11.79 0.68
C PHE A 280 8.37 11.68 0.63
N SER A 281 8.93 10.87 -0.28
CA SER A 281 10.39 10.67 -0.40
C SER A 281 11.17 11.95 -0.69
N SER A 282 10.54 12.93 -1.32
CA SER A 282 11.13 14.20 -1.76
C SER A 282 11.13 15.29 -0.68
N THR A 283 10.64 15.00 0.55
CA THR A 283 10.44 16.01 1.58
C THR A 283 11.61 16.11 2.57
N TYR A 284 11.67 17.23 3.28
CA TYR A 284 12.71 17.49 4.28
C TYR A 284 12.75 16.41 5.39
N GLU A 285 11.59 15.95 5.81
CA GLU A 285 11.41 15.01 6.93
C GLU A 285 11.77 13.58 6.58
N ALA A 286 11.85 13.23 5.29
CA ALA A 286 12.33 11.93 4.85
C ALA A 286 13.83 11.75 5.20
N PRO A 287 14.28 10.54 5.58
CA PRO A 287 15.69 10.27 5.87
C PRO A 287 16.63 10.56 4.69
N GLY A 288 17.90 10.81 5.02
CA GLY A 288 18.96 11.13 4.07
C GLY A 288 19.09 12.63 3.77
N ASP A 289 20.27 13.02 3.31
CA ASP A 289 20.62 14.41 3.03
C ASP A 289 20.07 14.88 1.69
N VAL A 290 19.86 16.19 1.58
CA VAL A 290 19.60 16.84 0.30
C VAL A 290 20.88 16.86 -0.52
N ILE A 291 20.85 16.30 -1.73
CA ILE A 291 21.97 16.30 -2.67
C ILE A 291 21.69 17.24 -3.85
N ILE A 292 22.76 17.79 -4.43
CA ILE A 292 22.65 18.68 -5.60
C ILE A 292 23.17 17.94 -6.83
N ILE A 293 22.34 17.83 -7.85
CA ILE A 293 22.68 17.26 -9.16
C ILE A 293 22.28 18.29 -10.21
N ASP A 294 23.21 18.73 -11.03
CA ASP A 294 22.99 19.72 -12.10
C ASP A 294 22.26 21.00 -11.60
N GLY A 295 22.64 21.47 -10.41
CA GLY A 295 22.06 22.67 -9.79
C GLY A 295 20.66 22.49 -9.17
N LYS A 296 20.08 21.30 -9.21
CA LYS A 296 18.80 20.98 -8.60
C LYS A 296 18.96 20.15 -7.34
N LYS A 297 18.04 20.34 -6.40
CA LYS A 297 18.00 19.61 -5.12
C LYS A 297 17.24 18.29 -5.25
N TYR A 298 17.79 17.22 -4.70
CA TYR A 298 17.20 15.89 -4.68
C TYR A 298 17.30 15.24 -3.31
N LYS A 299 16.46 14.25 -3.05
CA LYS A 299 16.52 13.33 -1.90
C LYS A 299 16.74 11.90 -2.39
N PRO A 300 17.51 11.07 -1.67
CA PRO A 300 17.63 9.64 -1.98
C PRO A 300 16.28 8.95 -1.83
N TYR A 301 16.01 8.02 -2.73
CA TYR A 301 14.82 7.18 -2.69
C TYR A 301 15.14 5.79 -3.20
N ARG A 302 14.89 4.75 -2.38
CA ARG A 302 15.16 3.37 -2.78
C ARG A 302 14.07 2.41 -2.38
N GLY A 303 13.88 1.35 -3.18
CA GLY A 303 13.01 0.23 -2.85
C GLY A 303 13.60 -0.64 -1.76
N MET A 304 12.74 -1.17 -0.88
CA MET A 304 13.17 -2.14 0.14
C MET A 304 13.73 -3.42 -0.45
N GLY A 305 13.43 -3.74 -1.73
CA GLY A 305 14.03 -4.83 -2.53
C GLY A 305 15.29 -4.42 -3.30
N SER A 306 15.83 -3.22 -3.12
CA SER A 306 17.11 -2.82 -3.72
C SER A 306 18.28 -3.51 -3.03
N VAL A 307 19.43 -3.62 -3.72
CA VAL A 307 20.62 -4.26 -3.17
C VAL A 307 21.07 -3.59 -1.88
N GLY A 308 21.11 -2.25 -1.84
CA GLY A 308 21.52 -1.50 -0.66
C GLY A 308 20.59 -1.71 0.53
N ALA A 309 19.26 -1.73 0.32
CA ALA A 309 18.29 -1.99 1.38
C ALA A 309 18.41 -3.45 1.90
N MET A 310 18.60 -4.43 1.01
CA MET A 310 18.76 -5.84 1.37
C MET A 310 20.03 -6.08 2.19
N ILE A 311 21.12 -5.39 1.87
CA ILE A 311 22.38 -5.45 2.64
C ILE A 311 22.18 -4.93 4.08
N GLN A 312 21.34 -3.93 4.27
CA GLN A 312 21.05 -3.33 5.58
C GLN A 312 20.04 -4.12 6.42
N GLY A 313 19.29 -5.08 5.83
CA GLY A 313 18.41 -5.94 6.60
C GLY A 313 17.07 -6.29 5.95
N SER A 314 16.65 -5.64 4.86
CA SER A 314 15.33 -5.86 4.26
C SER A 314 15.19 -7.16 3.45
N LYS A 315 16.23 -8.00 3.37
CA LYS A 315 16.24 -9.25 2.61
C LYS A 315 15.18 -10.27 3.09
N ASP A 316 14.79 -10.23 4.36
CA ASP A 316 13.74 -11.08 4.94
C ASP A 316 12.36 -10.77 4.34
N ARG A 317 12.08 -9.51 3.98
CA ARG A 317 10.86 -9.09 3.28
C ARG A 317 10.67 -9.86 1.95
N TYR A 318 11.76 -10.22 1.30
CA TYR A 318 11.81 -10.90 -0.01
C TYR A 318 12.19 -12.39 0.10
N PHE A 319 12.05 -12.99 1.29
CA PHE A 319 12.34 -14.40 1.54
C PHE A 319 13.78 -14.81 1.21
N GLN A 320 14.75 -13.88 1.33
CA GLN A 320 16.17 -14.11 1.05
C GLN A 320 17.03 -14.05 2.33
N SER A 321 16.46 -14.34 3.49
CA SER A 321 17.16 -14.29 4.79
C SER A 321 18.41 -15.18 4.82
N GLU A 322 18.39 -16.34 4.18
CA GLU A 322 19.47 -17.31 4.15
C GLU A 322 20.60 -16.95 3.15
N VAL A 323 20.38 -15.95 2.27
CA VAL A 323 21.39 -15.55 1.29
C VAL A 323 22.47 -14.74 2.00
N ILE A 324 23.67 -15.30 2.14
CA ILE A 324 24.83 -14.67 2.79
C ILE A 324 25.63 -13.83 1.79
N ASN A 325 25.85 -14.36 0.58
CA ASN A 325 26.64 -13.68 -0.43
C ASN A 325 25.82 -12.58 -1.13
N LYS A 326 26.23 -11.33 -0.94
CA LYS A 326 25.57 -10.13 -1.50
C LYS A 326 25.43 -10.17 -3.03
N SER A 327 26.39 -10.81 -3.74
CA SER A 327 26.34 -10.97 -5.21
C SER A 327 25.26 -11.96 -5.69
N LYS A 328 24.64 -12.70 -4.77
CA LYS A 328 23.56 -13.66 -5.06
C LYS A 328 22.18 -13.13 -4.71
N PHE A 329 22.07 -11.89 -4.23
CA PHE A 329 20.74 -11.27 -4.07
C PHE A 329 20.04 -11.15 -5.42
N VAL A 330 18.74 -11.41 -5.42
CA VAL A 330 17.85 -11.14 -6.54
C VAL A 330 17.00 -9.91 -6.17
N PRO A 331 17.41 -8.70 -6.58
CA PRO A 331 16.71 -7.48 -6.17
C PRO A 331 15.39 -7.33 -6.93
N GLU A 332 14.37 -6.89 -6.21
CA GLU A 332 13.05 -6.53 -6.73
C GLU A 332 12.76 -5.04 -6.56
N GLY A 333 13.78 -4.21 -6.55
CA GLY A 333 13.70 -2.76 -6.43
C GLY A 333 14.98 -2.07 -6.86
N ILE A 334 14.86 -0.79 -7.17
CA ILE A 334 15.98 0.06 -7.58
C ILE A 334 16.29 1.13 -6.53
N GLU A 335 17.44 1.78 -6.69
CA GLU A 335 17.87 2.97 -5.95
C GLU A 335 17.90 4.16 -6.90
N GLY A 336 17.47 5.32 -6.45
CA GLY A 336 17.41 6.53 -7.24
C GLY A 336 17.27 7.78 -6.36
N VAL A 337 16.84 8.86 -6.97
CA VAL A 337 16.62 10.15 -6.31
C VAL A 337 15.29 10.74 -6.77
N THR A 338 14.69 11.57 -5.91
CA THR A 338 13.49 12.35 -6.21
C THR A 338 13.77 13.83 -6.05
N GLU A 339 13.20 14.68 -6.92
CA GLU A 339 13.35 16.13 -6.84
C GLU A 339 12.79 16.66 -5.50
N TYR A 340 13.57 17.44 -4.76
CA TYR A 340 13.22 17.95 -3.44
C TYR A 340 12.03 18.92 -3.51
N LYS A 341 11.04 18.70 -2.65
CA LYS A 341 9.77 19.45 -2.64
C LYS A 341 9.49 20.27 -1.37
N GLY A 342 10.48 20.44 -0.47
CA GLY A 342 10.27 21.18 0.78
C GLY A 342 9.69 20.32 1.91
N HIS A 343 8.81 20.89 2.73
CA HIS A 343 8.25 20.21 3.88
C HIS A 343 7.06 19.31 3.52
N VAL A 344 6.92 18.19 4.23
CA VAL A 344 5.83 17.24 4.00
C VAL A 344 4.46 17.87 4.24
N ALA A 345 4.34 18.82 5.16
CA ALA A 345 3.10 19.55 5.43
C ALA A 345 2.58 20.30 4.19
N ASP A 346 3.47 20.95 3.43
CA ASP A 346 3.11 21.65 2.19
C ASP A 346 2.65 20.67 1.11
N VAL A 347 3.32 19.51 1.00
CA VAL A 347 2.95 18.45 0.06
C VAL A 347 1.58 17.88 0.42
N ILE A 348 1.32 17.59 1.70
CA ILE A 348 0.02 17.10 2.19
C ILE A 348 -1.07 18.14 1.92
N TYR A 349 -0.81 19.42 2.17
CA TYR A 349 -1.79 20.48 1.91
C TYR A 349 -2.26 20.48 0.46
N GLN A 350 -1.34 20.37 -0.50
CA GLN A 350 -1.66 20.31 -1.93
C GLN A 350 -2.43 19.02 -2.29
N ILE A 351 -1.99 17.89 -1.76
CA ILE A 351 -2.66 16.60 -1.97
C ILE A 351 -4.11 16.66 -1.47
N ILE A 352 -4.32 17.13 -0.24
CA ILE A 352 -5.65 17.20 0.37
C ILE A 352 -6.56 18.19 -0.35
N GLY A 353 -6.01 19.29 -0.83
CA GLY A 353 -6.75 20.23 -1.68
C GLY A 353 -7.28 19.56 -2.93
N GLY A 354 -6.44 18.78 -3.63
CA GLY A 354 -6.85 18.03 -4.82
C GLY A 354 -7.86 16.90 -4.50
N VAL A 355 -7.69 16.19 -3.37
CA VAL A 355 -8.64 15.15 -2.94
C VAL A 355 -10.02 15.76 -2.65
N ARG A 356 -10.06 16.85 -1.89
CA ARG A 356 -11.32 17.57 -1.59
C ARG A 356 -12.00 18.10 -2.85
N ALA A 357 -11.22 18.61 -3.81
CA ALA A 357 -11.76 19.05 -5.10
C ALA A 357 -12.41 17.88 -5.86
N GLY A 358 -11.71 16.74 -5.97
CA GLY A 358 -12.25 15.53 -6.62
C GLY A 358 -13.53 15.02 -5.97
N MET A 359 -13.59 15.02 -4.63
CA MET A 359 -14.80 14.65 -3.89
C MET A 359 -15.93 15.64 -4.11
N GLY A 360 -15.63 16.93 -4.18
CA GLY A 360 -16.59 17.98 -4.54
C GLY A 360 -17.19 17.76 -5.92
N TYR A 361 -16.40 17.38 -6.93
CA TYR A 361 -16.92 17.07 -8.27
C TYR A 361 -17.86 15.86 -8.29
N VAL A 362 -17.72 14.92 -7.37
CA VAL A 362 -18.63 13.75 -7.24
C VAL A 362 -19.82 14.04 -6.33
N GLY A 363 -19.80 15.15 -5.59
CA GLY A 363 -20.83 15.51 -4.61
C GLY A 363 -20.77 14.68 -3.33
N ALA A 364 -19.56 14.31 -2.89
CA ALA A 364 -19.33 13.46 -1.72
C ALA A 364 -18.76 14.26 -0.53
N LYS A 365 -19.43 14.23 0.63
CA LYS A 365 -19.00 14.91 1.86
C LYS A 365 -17.91 14.15 2.63
N ASN A 366 -17.85 12.83 2.45
CA ASN A 366 -16.94 11.94 3.13
C ASN A 366 -16.60 10.74 2.23
N ILE A 367 -15.62 9.93 2.65
CA ILE A 367 -15.13 8.78 1.87
C ILE A 367 -16.24 7.74 1.65
N GLY A 368 -17.11 7.50 2.63
CA GLY A 368 -18.25 6.57 2.48
C GLY A 368 -19.19 7.00 1.36
N GLU A 369 -19.59 8.29 1.34
CA GLU A 369 -20.40 8.83 0.24
C GLU A 369 -19.69 8.80 -1.12
N LEU A 370 -18.36 9.01 -1.14
CA LEU A 370 -17.59 8.87 -2.38
C LEU A 370 -17.67 7.44 -2.92
N GLN A 371 -17.51 6.43 -2.07
CA GLN A 371 -17.61 5.02 -2.45
C GLN A 371 -19.02 4.63 -2.97
N GLU A 372 -20.05 5.29 -2.46
CA GLU A 372 -21.44 5.04 -2.89
C GLU A 372 -21.79 5.74 -4.20
N LYS A 373 -21.30 6.98 -4.39
CA LYS A 373 -21.66 7.84 -5.52
C LYS A 373 -20.75 7.68 -6.73
N ALA A 374 -19.52 7.15 -6.54
CA ALA A 374 -18.51 7.10 -7.57
C ALA A 374 -18.94 6.26 -8.78
N GLU A 375 -18.66 6.79 -9.96
CA GLU A 375 -18.80 6.10 -11.24
C GLU A 375 -17.51 6.28 -12.03
N PHE A 376 -17.02 5.21 -12.64
CA PHE A 376 -15.79 5.22 -13.41
C PHE A 376 -16.07 5.05 -14.90
N VAL A 377 -15.31 5.78 -15.72
CA VAL A 377 -15.19 5.51 -17.15
C VAL A 377 -13.78 4.99 -17.43
N LYS A 378 -13.68 3.94 -18.25
CA LYS A 378 -12.40 3.48 -18.79
C LYS A 378 -11.99 4.40 -19.93
N ILE A 379 -10.72 4.81 -19.95
CA ILE A 379 -10.15 5.67 -20.98
C ILE A 379 -9.13 4.91 -21.83
N THR A 380 -8.84 5.45 -22.99
CA THR A 380 -7.79 4.96 -23.90
C THR A 380 -6.45 5.65 -23.57
N ASN A 381 -5.36 5.18 -24.17
CA ASN A 381 -4.07 5.86 -24.09
C ASN A 381 -4.14 7.32 -24.61
N GLN A 382 -5.02 7.61 -25.56
CA GLN A 382 -5.25 8.99 -26.03
C GLN A 382 -5.99 9.82 -24.97
N GLY A 383 -6.98 9.24 -24.30
CA GLY A 383 -7.65 9.90 -23.18
C GLY A 383 -6.70 10.15 -22.00
N LEU A 384 -5.71 9.28 -21.78
CA LEU A 384 -4.65 9.52 -20.81
C LEU A 384 -3.75 10.69 -21.25
N ALA A 385 -3.34 10.75 -22.52
CA ALA A 385 -2.57 11.86 -23.06
C ALA A 385 -3.33 13.20 -22.94
N GLU A 386 -4.64 13.20 -23.21
CA GLU A 386 -5.53 14.35 -23.02
C GLU A 386 -5.64 14.79 -21.56
N SER A 387 -5.50 13.86 -20.60
CA SER A 387 -5.56 14.14 -19.16
C SER A 387 -4.33 14.91 -18.65
N HIS A 388 -3.23 14.86 -19.39
CA HIS A 388 -2.01 15.61 -19.06
C HIS A 388 -1.94 16.91 -19.86
N VAL A 389 -1.14 17.85 -19.34
CA VAL A 389 -0.85 19.09 -20.08
C VAL A 389 -0.26 18.77 -21.46
N HIS A 390 -0.88 19.26 -22.52
CA HIS A 390 -0.49 19.02 -23.91
C HIS A 390 -0.57 20.33 -24.73
N ASP A 391 0.13 20.39 -25.85
CA ASP A 391 0.16 21.51 -26.80
C ASP A 391 0.63 22.86 -26.21
N VAL A 392 1.27 22.86 -25.04
CA VAL A 392 1.82 24.05 -24.40
C VAL A 392 3.22 23.79 -23.82
N LYS A 393 4.05 24.84 -23.77
CA LYS A 393 5.33 24.82 -23.04
C LYS A 393 5.09 25.29 -21.62
N ILE A 394 5.32 24.44 -20.64
CA ILE A 394 5.22 24.81 -19.22
C ILE A 394 6.29 25.85 -18.89
N THR A 395 5.88 27.02 -18.45
CA THR A 395 6.77 28.10 -17.99
C THR A 395 6.86 28.17 -16.47
N SER A 396 5.83 27.69 -15.76
CA SER A 396 5.79 27.57 -14.30
C SER A 396 5.04 26.30 -13.91
N LYS A 397 5.69 25.43 -13.13
CA LYS A 397 5.05 24.21 -12.61
C LYS A 397 4.09 24.55 -11.48
N ALA A 398 2.91 23.95 -11.50
CA ALA A 398 2.04 23.94 -10.34
C ALA A 398 2.62 23.04 -9.22
N PRO A 399 2.46 23.39 -7.94
CA PRO A 399 3.05 22.62 -6.84
C PRO A 399 2.49 21.21 -6.71
N ASN A 400 1.35 20.94 -7.32
CA ASN A 400 0.63 19.66 -7.30
C ASN A 400 0.66 18.90 -8.65
N TYR A 401 1.54 19.33 -9.60
CA TYR A 401 1.68 18.67 -10.91
C TYR A 401 3.13 18.34 -11.25
#